data_3d2db747ee5f85d645634ad3b2ff95f7
#
_entry.id   3d2db747ee5f85d645634ad3b2ff95f7
#
_cell.length_a   1.000
_cell.length_b   1.000
_cell.length_c   1.000
_cell.angle_alpha   90.00
_cell.angle_beta   90.00
_cell.angle_gamma   90.00
#
_symmetry.space_group_name_H-M   'P 1'
#
loop_
_entity.id
_entity.type
_entity.pdbx_description
1 polymer ?
#
loop_
_entity_poly.entity_id
_entity_poly.type
_entity_poly.pdbx_seq_one_letter_code
_entity_poly.pdbx_strand_id
1 'polypeptide(L)'
;KTSTTQRQLAERILLAAGELVWVDQEDALDAVTAVSGSGPAYVFYLIEALEEAAMAEGLLPNEARRLALATCAGASRLALQSSEPPARLREQVTSKGGTTAAALASFKADGFVEMVQRAVHSARLRARAMGEEYGAP
;
A
#
# COMPACT_ATOMS: atom_id res chain seq x y z
N LYS A 1 -25.48 5.10 -16.86
CA LYS A 1 -25.33 6.29 -15.96
C LYS A 1 -26.19 6.05 -14.74
N THR A 2 -25.62 6.09 -13.54
CA THR A 2 -26.35 5.95 -12.26
C THR A 2 -27.00 7.28 -11.87
N SER A 3 -28.20 7.22 -11.28
CA SER A 3 -28.86 8.40 -10.72
C SER A 3 -28.18 8.82 -9.41
N THR A 4 -28.40 10.08 -8.98
CA THR A 4 -27.88 10.59 -7.69
C THR A 4 -28.35 9.71 -6.52
N THR A 5 -29.59 9.25 -6.52
CA THR A 5 -30.13 8.38 -5.48
C THR A 5 -29.43 7.01 -5.44
N GLN A 6 -29.14 6.43 -6.61
CA GLN A 6 -28.42 5.16 -6.70
C GLN A 6 -26.96 5.32 -6.21
N ARG A 7 -26.32 6.45 -6.54
CA ARG A 7 -24.97 6.78 -6.08
C ARG A 7 -24.93 6.90 -4.55
N GLN A 8 -25.86 7.66 -3.96
CA GLN A 8 -25.96 7.83 -2.51
C GLN A 8 -26.23 6.49 -1.78
N LEU A 9 -27.07 5.62 -2.36
CA LEU A 9 -27.28 4.29 -1.79
C LEU A 9 -26.03 3.45 -1.82
N ALA A 10 -25.30 3.43 -2.95
CA ALA A 10 -24.03 2.72 -3.08
C ALA A 10 -23.00 3.24 -2.07
N GLU A 11 -22.86 4.57 -1.92
CA GLU A 11 -21.98 5.20 -0.93
C GLU A 11 -22.28 4.71 0.49
N ARG A 12 -23.55 4.74 0.89
CA ARG A 12 -23.96 4.28 2.23
C ARG A 12 -23.60 2.82 2.50
N ILE A 13 -23.77 1.96 1.50
CA ILE A 13 -23.45 0.53 1.63
C ILE A 13 -21.93 0.32 1.70
N LEU A 14 -21.17 0.94 0.79
CA LEU A 14 -19.73 0.71 0.66
C LEU A 14 -18.91 1.37 1.79
N LEU A 15 -19.33 2.55 2.27
CA LEU A 15 -18.69 3.21 3.41
C LEU A 15 -18.81 2.41 4.72
N ALA A 16 -19.77 1.49 4.83
CA ALA A 16 -19.84 0.57 5.97
C ALA A 16 -18.69 -0.47 5.95
N ALA A 17 -18.09 -0.71 4.79
CA ALA A 17 -16.98 -1.65 4.64
C ALA A 17 -15.58 -0.99 4.65
N GLY A 18 -15.49 0.33 4.43
CA GLY A 18 -14.21 1.05 4.41
C GLY A 18 -14.27 2.37 3.65
N GLU A 19 -13.12 2.85 3.22
CA GLU A 19 -12.99 4.06 2.42
C GLU A 19 -13.53 3.87 1.01
N LEU A 20 -14.14 4.92 0.47
CA LEU A 20 -14.70 4.93 -0.88
C LEU A 20 -14.04 6.00 -1.74
N VAL A 21 -13.61 5.61 -2.93
CA VAL A 21 -13.12 6.52 -3.96
C VAL A 21 -13.94 6.33 -5.22
N TRP A 22 -14.50 7.42 -5.74
CA TRP A 22 -15.13 7.43 -7.06
C TRP A 22 -14.09 7.68 -8.15
N VAL A 23 -14.18 6.93 -9.23
CA VAL A 23 -13.37 7.13 -10.44
C VAL A 23 -14.30 7.40 -11.63
N ASP A 24 -13.89 8.31 -12.50
CA ASP A 24 -14.73 8.74 -13.63
C ASP A 24 -14.55 7.84 -14.87
N GLN A 25 -13.43 7.14 -14.94
CA GLN A 25 -13.06 6.30 -16.07
C GLN A 25 -13.05 4.83 -15.62
N GLU A 26 -13.69 3.95 -16.39
CA GLU A 26 -13.71 2.51 -16.09
C GLU A 26 -12.28 1.92 -16.08
N ASP A 27 -11.43 2.33 -17.01
CA ASP A 27 -10.01 1.94 -17.05
C ASP A 27 -9.22 2.27 -15.77
N ALA A 28 -9.70 3.23 -14.97
CA ALA A 28 -9.09 3.54 -13.67
C ALA A 28 -9.34 2.44 -12.62
N LEU A 29 -10.37 1.59 -12.80
CA LEU A 29 -10.64 0.48 -11.90
C LEU A 29 -9.52 -0.56 -11.90
N ASP A 30 -8.81 -0.74 -13.02
CA ASP A 30 -7.63 -1.61 -13.08
C ASP A 30 -6.51 -1.09 -12.16
N ALA A 31 -6.32 0.23 -12.14
CA ALA A 31 -5.35 0.86 -11.24
C ALA A 31 -5.79 0.77 -9.77
N VAL A 32 -7.09 0.96 -9.48
CA VAL A 32 -7.65 0.76 -8.14
C VAL A 32 -7.45 -0.68 -7.68
N THR A 33 -7.73 -1.66 -8.53
CA THR A 33 -7.51 -3.08 -8.25
C THR A 33 -6.03 -3.35 -7.95
N ALA A 34 -5.12 -2.81 -8.77
CA ALA A 34 -3.69 -2.99 -8.58
C ALA A 34 -3.17 -2.38 -7.27
N VAL A 35 -3.72 -1.23 -6.84
CA VAL A 35 -3.26 -0.52 -5.63
C VAL A 35 -3.97 -1.02 -4.38
N SER A 36 -5.31 -1.08 -4.37
CA SER A 36 -6.08 -1.40 -3.16
C SER A 36 -6.54 -2.85 -3.10
N GLY A 37 -6.90 -3.47 -4.22
CA GLY A 37 -7.27 -4.88 -4.26
C GLY A 37 -6.09 -5.80 -3.98
N SER A 38 -4.96 -5.56 -4.65
CA SER A 38 -3.72 -6.33 -4.47
C SER A 38 -2.85 -5.81 -3.33
N GLY A 39 -3.05 -4.56 -2.90
CA GLY A 39 -2.23 -3.85 -1.91
C GLY A 39 -2.02 -4.58 -0.59
N PRO A 40 -3.02 -5.24 0.01
CA PRO A 40 -2.82 -6.01 1.23
C PRO A 40 -1.69 -7.03 1.13
N ALA A 41 -1.56 -7.71 -0.02
CA ALA A 41 -0.48 -8.68 -0.26
C ALA A 41 0.91 -8.00 -0.28
N TYR A 42 1.02 -6.78 -0.81
CA TYR A 42 2.28 -6.02 -0.80
C TYR A 42 2.70 -5.65 0.63
N VAL A 43 1.72 -5.26 1.46
CA VAL A 43 1.98 -4.95 2.86
C VAL A 43 2.39 -6.21 3.62
N PHE A 44 1.74 -7.35 3.40
CA PHE A 44 2.15 -8.62 4.02
C PHE A 44 3.56 -9.02 3.59
N TYR A 45 3.91 -8.87 2.33
CA TYR A 45 5.26 -9.15 1.84
C TYR A 45 6.31 -8.20 2.43
N LEU A 46 5.98 -6.92 2.61
CA LEU A 46 6.85 -5.99 3.34
C LEU A 46 7.05 -6.40 4.80
N ILE A 47 5.98 -6.82 5.49
CA ILE A 47 6.06 -7.30 6.87
C ILE A 47 6.96 -8.53 6.94
N GLU A 48 6.79 -9.49 6.05
CA GLU A 48 7.63 -10.69 5.94
C GLU A 48 9.11 -10.32 5.74
N ALA A 49 9.41 -9.42 4.81
CA ALA A 49 10.77 -8.95 4.60
C ALA A 49 11.37 -8.24 5.82
N LEU A 50 10.57 -7.48 6.57
CA LEU A 50 11.02 -6.88 7.84
C LEU A 50 11.25 -7.91 8.94
N GLU A 51 10.42 -8.96 9.03
CA GLU A 51 10.63 -10.09 9.94
C GLU A 51 11.95 -10.81 9.63
N GLU A 52 12.18 -11.15 8.36
CA GLU A 52 13.41 -11.81 7.92
C GLU A 52 14.65 -10.94 8.20
N ALA A 53 14.59 -9.66 7.86
CA ALA A 53 15.67 -8.72 8.15
C ALA A 53 15.96 -8.62 9.65
N ALA A 54 14.94 -8.52 10.47
CA ALA A 54 15.09 -8.44 11.94
C ALA A 54 15.72 -9.71 12.52
N MET A 55 15.37 -10.88 11.99
CA MET A 55 16.01 -12.16 12.40
C MET A 55 17.48 -12.21 11.93
N ALA A 56 17.79 -11.71 10.75
CA ALA A 56 19.16 -11.61 10.26
C ALA A 56 20.04 -10.69 11.13
N GLU A 57 19.44 -9.68 11.77
CA GLU A 57 20.10 -8.80 12.75
C GLU A 57 20.10 -9.37 14.18
N GLY A 58 19.66 -10.62 14.38
CA GLY A 58 19.79 -11.37 15.65
C GLY A 58 18.57 -11.33 16.57
N LEU A 59 17.43 -10.80 16.11
CA LEU A 59 16.20 -10.86 16.92
C LEU A 59 15.57 -12.26 16.87
N LEU A 60 14.89 -12.63 17.96
CA LEU A 60 14.12 -13.87 17.98
C LEU A 60 12.89 -13.77 17.08
N PRO A 61 12.42 -14.87 16.45
CA PRO A 61 11.30 -14.85 15.50
C PRO A 61 10.04 -14.16 16.05
N ASN A 62 9.68 -14.39 17.30
CA ASN A 62 8.51 -13.76 17.91
C ASN A 62 8.69 -12.25 18.13
N GLU A 63 9.90 -11.79 18.41
CA GLU A 63 10.23 -10.37 18.55
C GLU A 63 10.21 -9.69 17.19
N ALA A 64 10.87 -10.27 16.19
CA ALA A 64 10.90 -9.80 14.81
C ALA A 64 9.49 -9.59 14.27
N ARG A 65 8.62 -10.60 14.38
CA ARG A 65 7.22 -10.52 13.95
C ARG A 65 6.44 -9.42 14.66
N ARG A 66 6.53 -9.33 15.97
CA ARG A 66 5.82 -8.31 16.75
C ARG A 66 6.25 -6.90 16.36
N LEU A 67 7.55 -6.69 16.18
CA LEU A 67 8.11 -5.39 15.79
C LEU A 67 7.70 -5.01 14.35
N ALA A 68 7.79 -5.92 13.40
CA ALA A 68 7.39 -5.68 12.01
C ALA A 68 5.91 -5.29 11.91
N LEU A 69 5.03 -6.08 12.53
CA LEU A 69 3.58 -5.79 12.57
C LEU A 69 3.28 -4.46 13.26
N ALA A 70 3.86 -4.19 14.43
CA ALA A 70 3.62 -2.96 15.17
C ALA A 70 4.12 -1.72 14.40
N THR A 71 5.26 -1.84 13.71
CA THR A 71 5.83 -0.77 12.88
C THR A 71 4.91 -0.42 11.72
N CYS A 72 4.47 -1.41 10.94
CA CYS A 72 3.58 -1.19 9.81
C CYS A 72 2.22 -0.62 10.25
N ALA A 73 1.62 -1.20 11.29
CA ALA A 73 0.35 -0.72 11.83
C ALA A 73 0.46 0.71 12.40
N GLY A 74 1.53 1.01 13.13
CA GLY A 74 1.77 2.32 13.72
C GLY A 74 1.98 3.41 12.66
N ALA A 75 2.82 3.14 11.68
CA ALA A 75 3.08 4.06 10.57
C ALA A 75 1.82 4.35 9.75
N SER A 76 1.05 3.30 9.42
CA SER A 76 -0.22 3.45 8.68
C SER A 76 -1.25 4.25 9.48
N ARG A 77 -1.39 3.99 10.78
CA ARG A 77 -2.30 4.74 11.66
C ARG A 77 -1.89 6.20 11.76
N LEU A 78 -0.60 6.50 11.92
CA LEU A 78 -0.10 7.87 11.94
C LEU A 78 -0.42 8.60 10.64
N ALA A 79 -0.19 7.94 9.49
CA ALA A 79 -0.50 8.51 8.18
C ALA A 79 -1.99 8.81 7.99
N LEU A 80 -2.87 7.92 8.46
CA LEU A 80 -4.33 8.11 8.40
C LEU A 80 -4.83 9.25 9.30
N GLN A 81 -4.15 9.50 10.42
CA GLN A 81 -4.53 10.55 11.38
C GLN A 81 -3.89 11.91 11.09
N SER A 82 -2.95 11.97 10.16
CA SER A 82 -2.22 13.18 9.81
C SER A 82 -2.77 13.82 8.54
N SER A 83 -2.77 15.14 8.49
CA SER A 83 -2.99 15.90 7.25
C SER A 83 -1.73 16.05 6.39
N GLU A 84 -0.57 15.67 6.92
CA GLU A 84 0.71 15.77 6.22
C GLU A 84 0.85 14.63 5.20
N PRO A 85 1.44 14.90 4.02
CA PRO A 85 1.71 13.85 3.05
C PRO A 85 2.76 12.87 3.58
N PRO A 86 2.73 11.57 3.15
CA PRO A 86 3.67 10.55 3.62
C PRO A 86 5.15 10.93 3.49
N ALA A 87 5.52 11.73 2.50
CA ALA A 87 6.88 12.23 2.33
C ALA A 87 7.33 13.09 3.53
N ARG A 88 6.45 13.95 4.03
CA ARG A 88 6.74 14.79 5.20
C ARG A 88 6.81 13.97 6.49
N LEU A 89 5.89 13.01 6.66
CA LEU A 89 5.95 12.10 7.80
C LEU A 89 7.26 11.31 7.83
N ARG A 90 7.73 10.83 6.67
CA ARG A 90 9.03 10.17 6.54
C ARG A 90 10.18 11.08 6.93
N GLU A 91 10.17 12.35 6.49
CA GLU A 91 11.20 13.33 6.87
C GLU A 91 11.21 13.58 8.39
N GLN A 92 10.05 13.70 9.03
CA GLN A 92 9.93 13.95 10.47
C GLN A 92 10.54 12.83 11.33
N VAL A 93 10.54 11.60 10.84
CA VAL A 93 11.13 10.44 11.54
C VAL A 93 12.56 10.11 11.06
N THR A 94 13.16 11.00 10.24
CA THR A 94 14.49 10.80 9.66
C THR A 94 15.46 11.87 10.15
N SER A 95 16.20 11.57 11.21
CA SER A 95 17.26 12.46 11.69
C SER A 95 18.49 12.39 10.76
N LYS A 96 19.16 13.54 10.60
CA LYS A 96 20.38 13.64 9.80
C LYS A 96 21.47 12.71 10.36
N GLY A 97 21.99 11.80 9.53
CA GLY A 97 23.04 10.85 9.94
C GLY A 97 22.53 9.72 10.86
N GLY A 98 21.23 9.61 11.09
CA GLY A 98 20.64 8.53 11.90
C GLY A 98 20.43 7.23 11.13
N THR A 99 20.01 6.20 11.85
CA THR A 99 19.76 4.84 11.31
C THR A 99 18.70 4.85 10.20
N THR A 100 17.62 5.63 10.36
CA THR A 100 16.58 5.81 9.35
C THR A 100 17.15 6.40 8.05
N ALA A 101 18.04 7.40 8.15
CA ALA A 101 18.67 8.00 6.98
C ALA A 101 19.54 7.00 6.21
N ALA A 102 20.29 6.15 6.92
CA ALA A 102 21.10 5.10 6.33
C ALA A 102 20.25 4.06 5.60
N ALA A 103 19.18 3.57 6.24
CA ALA A 103 18.27 2.60 5.63
C ALA A 103 17.56 3.17 4.38
N LEU A 104 17.08 4.41 4.44
CA LEU A 104 16.45 5.07 3.29
C LEU A 104 17.43 5.31 2.13
N ALA A 105 18.72 5.55 2.42
CA ALA A 105 19.74 5.66 1.41
C ALA A 105 19.95 4.33 0.66
N SER A 106 19.97 3.19 1.38
CA SER A 106 20.02 1.86 0.79
C SER A 106 18.81 1.59 -0.09
N PHE A 107 17.59 1.76 0.42
CA PHE A 107 16.37 1.59 -0.38
C PHE A 107 16.37 2.44 -1.66
N LYS A 108 16.85 3.68 -1.56
CA LYS A 108 16.96 4.56 -2.72
C LYS A 108 17.98 4.06 -3.73
N ALA A 109 19.15 3.58 -3.27
CA ALA A 109 20.18 3.04 -4.14
C ALA A 109 19.70 1.79 -4.89
N ASP A 110 18.86 0.97 -4.23
CA ASP A 110 18.28 -0.24 -4.81
C ASP A 110 17.02 0.01 -5.66
N GLY A 111 16.62 1.27 -5.85
CA GLY A 111 15.49 1.63 -6.70
C GLY A 111 14.14 1.15 -6.15
N PHE A 112 13.91 1.29 -4.84
CA PHE A 112 12.69 0.83 -4.17
C PHE A 112 11.41 1.38 -4.81
N VAL A 113 11.39 2.68 -5.14
CA VAL A 113 10.21 3.31 -5.75
C VAL A 113 9.91 2.71 -7.11
N GLU A 114 10.93 2.54 -7.93
CA GLU A 114 10.83 1.95 -9.27
C GLU A 114 10.42 0.48 -9.20
N MET A 115 10.88 -0.24 -8.19
CA MET A 115 10.46 -1.62 -7.94
C MET A 115 8.97 -1.71 -7.64
N VAL A 116 8.46 -0.86 -6.74
CA VAL A 116 7.03 -0.79 -6.40
C VAL A 116 6.20 -0.39 -7.62
N GLN A 117 6.65 0.61 -8.40
CA GLN A 117 5.96 1.03 -9.62
C GLN A 117 5.84 -0.13 -10.63
N ARG A 118 6.91 -0.91 -10.85
CA ARG A 118 6.87 -2.07 -11.75
C ARG A 118 5.90 -3.15 -11.24
N ALA A 119 5.89 -3.42 -9.94
CA ALA A 119 4.99 -4.41 -9.35
C ALA A 119 3.51 -4.02 -9.52
N VAL A 120 3.16 -2.77 -9.19
CA VAL A 120 1.80 -2.24 -9.37
C VAL A 120 1.40 -2.21 -10.84
N HIS A 121 2.31 -1.84 -11.74
CA HIS A 121 2.06 -1.87 -13.18
C HIS A 121 1.74 -3.28 -13.68
N SER A 122 2.50 -4.28 -13.25
CA SER A 122 2.25 -5.69 -13.60
C SER A 122 0.87 -6.16 -13.10
N ALA A 123 0.47 -5.79 -11.88
CA ALA A 123 -0.85 -6.09 -11.35
C ALA A 123 -1.98 -5.42 -12.16
N ARG A 124 -1.79 -4.14 -12.56
CA ARG A 124 -2.74 -3.43 -13.42
C ARG A 124 -2.92 -4.11 -14.78
N LEU A 125 -1.82 -4.51 -15.42
CA LEU A 125 -1.89 -5.22 -16.71
C LEU A 125 -2.65 -6.55 -16.57
N ARG A 126 -2.45 -7.28 -15.46
CA ARG A 126 -3.18 -8.51 -15.20
C ARG A 126 -4.66 -8.25 -14.93
N ALA A 127 -5.00 -7.21 -14.16
CA ALA A 127 -6.38 -6.82 -13.91
C ALA A 127 -7.12 -6.55 -15.23
N ARG A 128 -6.52 -5.78 -16.13
CA ARG A 128 -7.06 -5.52 -17.46
C ARG A 128 -7.25 -6.80 -18.27
N ALA A 129 -6.24 -7.66 -18.35
CA ALA A 129 -6.33 -8.92 -19.07
C ALA A 129 -7.43 -9.83 -18.51
N MET A 130 -7.64 -9.86 -17.19
CA MET A 130 -8.74 -10.58 -16.57
C MET A 130 -10.10 -9.98 -16.93
N GLY A 131 -10.21 -8.65 -16.99
CA GLY A 131 -11.43 -7.98 -17.46
C GLY A 131 -11.78 -8.36 -18.90
N GLU A 132 -10.80 -8.44 -19.79
CA GLU A 132 -10.98 -8.89 -21.19
C GLU A 132 -11.32 -10.39 -21.27
N GLU A 133 -10.71 -11.23 -20.41
CA GLU A 133 -10.90 -12.69 -20.39
C GLU A 133 -12.28 -13.09 -19.84
N TYR A 134 -12.77 -12.42 -18.79
CA TYR A 134 -14.01 -12.78 -18.09
C TYR A 134 -15.17 -11.81 -18.33
N GLY A 135 -14.90 -10.65 -18.93
CA GLY A 135 -15.90 -9.63 -19.24
C GLY A 135 -16.54 -9.77 -20.64
N ALA A 136 -16.13 -10.76 -21.43
CA ALA A 136 -16.80 -11.06 -22.70
C ALA A 136 -18.17 -11.68 -22.43
N PRO A 137 -19.23 -11.22 -23.16
CA PRO A 137 -20.60 -11.73 -22.98
C PRO A 137 -20.74 -13.19 -23.39
#